data_fd978d7b37a38e231269a5c34af2457f
#
_entry.id   fd978d7b37a38e231269a5c34af2457f
#
_cell.length_a   1.000
_cell.length_b   1.000
_cell.length_c   1.000
_cell.angle_alpha   90.00
_cell.angle_beta   90.00
_cell.angle_gamma   90.00
#
_symmetry.space_group_name_H-M   'P 1'
#
loop_
_entity.id
_entity.type
_entity.pdbx_description
1 polymer ?
#
loop_
_entity_poly.entity_id
_entity_poly.type
_entity_poly.pdbx_seq_one_letter_code
_entity_poly.pdbx_strand_id
1 'polypeptide(L)'
;MSIEENKAVVGRWFTEFWGKDFNPAVIDELAAPGIRFEYSLHAPLRGRDSVRAFAGKFRAAFPDLNFWGTADLIAEGDYVVGQWEGGGTHTGDAFDDMPVGSLSANTGKVMRFTGTTVLKVENGLITEEIGLDDGVTVLRQLGLISGA
;
A
#
# COMPACT_ATOMS: atom_id res chain seq x y z
N MET A 1 -19.18 -8.27 -13.17
CA MET A 1 -17.82 -7.94 -13.66
C MET A 1 -17.06 -9.22 -13.96
N SER A 2 -16.31 -9.23 -15.03
CA SER A 2 -15.47 -10.38 -15.37
C SER A 2 -14.18 -10.39 -14.55
N ILE A 3 -13.53 -11.53 -14.52
CA ILE A 3 -12.21 -11.68 -13.91
C ILE A 3 -11.20 -10.72 -14.55
N GLU A 4 -11.24 -10.59 -15.87
CA GLU A 4 -10.34 -9.67 -16.60
C GLU A 4 -10.59 -8.20 -16.25
N GLU A 5 -11.85 -7.81 -16.08
CA GLU A 5 -12.21 -6.47 -15.65
C GLU A 5 -11.73 -6.20 -14.21
N ASN A 6 -11.88 -7.18 -13.32
CA ASN A 6 -11.42 -7.07 -11.93
C ASN A 6 -9.89 -6.95 -11.86
N LYS A 7 -9.16 -7.74 -12.67
CA LYS A 7 -7.71 -7.60 -12.79
C LYS A 7 -7.29 -6.23 -13.30
N ALA A 8 -8.03 -5.67 -14.26
CA ALA A 8 -7.74 -4.34 -14.81
C ALA A 8 -7.90 -3.25 -13.75
N VAL A 9 -8.94 -3.34 -12.90
CA VAL A 9 -9.15 -2.43 -11.78
C VAL A 9 -7.96 -2.48 -10.82
N VAL A 10 -7.55 -3.68 -10.41
CA VAL A 10 -6.45 -3.86 -9.47
C VAL A 10 -5.11 -3.47 -10.08
N GLY A 11 -4.89 -3.76 -11.36
CA GLY A 11 -3.68 -3.34 -12.07
C GLY A 11 -3.54 -1.82 -12.10
N ARG A 12 -4.63 -1.10 -12.38
CA ARG A 12 -4.66 0.37 -12.32
C ARG A 12 -4.38 0.88 -10.90
N TRP A 13 -4.99 0.26 -9.89
CA TRP A 13 -4.78 0.62 -8.49
C TRP A 13 -3.32 0.46 -8.10
N PHE A 14 -2.69 -0.66 -8.44
CA PHE A 14 -1.28 -0.90 -8.14
C PHE A 14 -0.39 0.17 -8.80
N THR A 15 -0.67 0.54 -10.04
CA THR A 15 0.13 1.54 -10.75
C THR A 15 -0.12 2.96 -10.24
N GLU A 16 -1.37 3.35 -10.03
CA GLU A 16 -1.73 4.75 -9.76
C GLU A 16 -1.83 5.09 -8.28
N PHE A 17 -2.10 4.11 -7.41
CA PHE A 17 -2.10 4.33 -5.95
C PHE A 17 -0.75 3.99 -5.34
N TRP A 18 -0.21 2.81 -5.65
CA TRP A 18 1.03 2.30 -5.05
C TRP A 18 2.28 2.59 -5.86
N GLY A 19 2.16 2.88 -7.13
CA GLY A 19 3.29 3.14 -8.01
C GLY A 19 3.91 4.51 -7.80
N LYS A 20 5.00 4.75 -8.51
CA LYS A 20 5.82 5.95 -8.40
C LYS A 20 5.03 7.23 -8.71
N ASP A 21 4.18 7.19 -9.72
CA ASP A 21 3.42 8.36 -10.19
C ASP A 21 2.02 8.33 -9.58
N PHE A 22 1.93 8.68 -8.30
CA PHE A 22 0.69 8.64 -7.54
C PHE A 22 -0.36 9.57 -8.15
N ASN A 23 -1.55 9.01 -8.44
CA ASN A 23 -2.71 9.77 -8.88
C ASN A 23 -3.80 9.70 -7.80
N PRO A 24 -3.96 10.75 -6.97
CA PRO A 24 -4.94 10.71 -5.88
C PRO A 24 -6.39 10.54 -6.36
N ALA A 25 -6.70 10.92 -7.60
CA ALA A 25 -8.05 10.74 -8.16
C ALA A 25 -8.45 9.26 -8.26
N VAL A 26 -7.48 8.34 -8.31
CA VAL A 26 -7.75 6.90 -8.39
C VAL A 26 -8.54 6.41 -7.17
N ILE A 27 -8.40 7.06 -6.03
CA ILE A 27 -9.14 6.70 -4.81
C ILE A 27 -10.64 6.87 -5.03
N ASP A 28 -11.06 7.98 -5.61
CA ASP A 28 -12.48 8.22 -5.88
C ASP A 28 -13.00 7.36 -7.05
N GLU A 29 -12.13 7.01 -7.98
CA GLU A 29 -12.52 6.21 -9.15
C GLU A 29 -12.62 4.72 -8.86
N LEU A 30 -11.70 4.17 -8.09
CA LEU A 30 -11.54 2.71 -7.95
C LEU A 30 -11.81 2.17 -6.55
N ALA A 31 -11.73 2.98 -5.49
CA ALA A 31 -12.03 2.51 -4.14
C ALA A 31 -13.51 2.70 -3.83
N ALA A 32 -14.12 1.69 -3.21
CA ALA A 32 -15.48 1.82 -2.69
C ALA A 32 -15.52 2.87 -1.57
N PRO A 33 -16.65 3.59 -1.39
CA PRO A 33 -16.75 4.59 -0.32
C PRO A 33 -16.41 4.08 1.06
N GLY A 34 -16.72 2.82 1.37
CA GLY A 34 -16.44 2.19 2.66
C GLY A 34 -15.28 1.20 2.61
N ILE A 35 -14.32 1.38 1.72
CA ILE A 35 -13.21 0.44 1.55
C ILE A 35 -12.57 0.06 2.88
N ARG A 36 -12.32 -1.23 3.04
CA ARG A 36 -11.54 -1.79 4.15
C ARG A 36 -10.10 -1.96 3.69
N PHE A 37 -9.15 -1.37 4.45
CA PHE A 37 -7.75 -1.29 4.04
C PHE A 37 -6.87 -1.70 5.22
N GLU A 38 -6.19 -2.84 5.11
CA GLU A 38 -5.41 -3.42 6.21
C GLU A 38 -4.07 -3.94 5.75
N TYR A 39 -3.02 -3.53 6.45
CA TYR A 39 -1.66 -4.01 6.29
C TYR A 39 -1.01 -4.15 7.66
N SER A 40 0.06 -4.94 7.78
CA SER A 40 0.68 -5.19 9.08
C SER A 40 1.43 -4.00 9.67
N LEU A 41 1.86 -3.06 8.84
CA LEU A 41 2.70 -1.93 9.27
C LEU A 41 1.92 -0.73 9.80
N HIS A 42 0.62 -0.71 9.71
CA HIS A 42 -0.20 0.40 10.22
C HIS A 42 -1.59 -0.08 10.65
N ALA A 43 -2.28 0.79 11.38
CA ALA A 43 -3.61 0.48 11.89
C ALA A 43 -4.60 0.27 10.73
N PRO A 44 -5.60 -0.62 10.91
CA PRO A 44 -6.65 -0.80 9.91
C PRO A 44 -7.39 0.51 9.61
N LEU A 45 -7.69 0.72 8.34
CA LEU A 45 -8.38 1.92 7.86
C LEU A 45 -9.72 1.56 7.23
N ARG A 46 -10.65 2.50 7.25
CA ARG A 46 -11.96 2.40 6.63
C ARG A 46 -12.29 3.70 5.90
N GLY A 47 -12.76 3.54 4.66
CA GLY A 47 -13.26 4.64 3.85
C GLY A 47 -12.19 5.40 3.07
N ARG A 48 -12.65 6.09 2.04
CA ARG A 48 -11.77 6.81 1.11
C ARG A 48 -10.94 7.90 1.80
N ASP A 49 -11.55 8.64 2.72
CA ASP A 49 -10.85 9.76 3.37
C ASP A 49 -9.68 9.27 4.23
N SER A 50 -9.87 8.15 4.95
CA SER A 50 -8.80 7.55 5.74
C SER A 50 -7.66 7.03 4.87
N VAL A 51 -8.00 6.39 3.75
CA VAL A 51 -7.01 5.90 2.79
C VAL A 51 -6.25 7.06 2.14
N ARG A 52 -6.96 8.14 1.79
CA ARG A 52 -6.34 9.35 1.22
C ARG A 52 -5.37 10.00 2.21
N ALA A 53 -5.77 10.13 3.47
CA ALA A 53 -4.93 10.72 4.52
C ALA A 53 -3.67 9.86 4.74
N PHE A 54 -3.83 8.55 4.79
CA PHE A 54 -2.71 7.61 4.91
C PHE A 54 -1.74 7.76 3.74
N ALA A 55 -2.24 7.75 2.50
CA ALA A 55 -1.40 7.85 1.31
C ALA A 55 -0.61 9.17 1.30
N GLY A 56 -1.25 10.27 1.66
CA GLY A 56 -0.59 11.59 1.74
C GLY A 56 0.52 11.62 2.76
N LYS A 57 0.27 11.09 3.96
CA LYS A 57 1.24 11.03 5.04
C LYS A 57 2.44 10.13 4.70
N PHE A 58 2.15 8.97 4.13
CA PHE A 58 3.18 8.00 3.75
C PHE A 58 4.10 8.57 2.66
N ARG A 59 3.52 9.19 1.64
CA ARG A 59 4.30 9.78 0.54
C ARG A 59 5.01 11.07 0.93
N ALA A 60 4.51 11.82 1.91
CA ALA A 60 5.22 12.97 2.45
C ALA A 60 6.49 12.54 3.20
N ALA A 61 6.45 11.40 3.87
CA ALA A 61 7.60 10.84 4.57
C ALA A 61 8.60 10.14 3.61
N PHE A 62 8.08 9.43 2.61
CA PHE A 62 8.85 8.69 1.61
C PHE A 62 8.51 9.22 0.21
N PRO A 63 9.09 10.36 -0.22
CA PRO A 63 8.70 11.00 -1.49
C PRO A 63 8.93 10.16 -2.75
N ASP A 64 9.86 9.20 -2.69
CA ASP A 64 10.19 8.30 -3.79
C ASP A 64 9.45 6.96 -3.70
N LEU A 65 8.40 6.87 -2.88
CA LEU A 65 7.66 5.63 -2.68
C LEU A 65 7.22 5.01 -4.00
N ASN A 66 7.51 3.71 -4.15
CA ASN A 66 7.16 2.97 -5.36
C ASN A 66 7.04 1.48 -5.04
N PHE A 67 5.89 0.92 -5.38
CA PHE A 67 5.65 -0.52 -5.32
C PHE A 67 5.23 -1.01 -6.69
N TRP A 68 5.59 -2.24 -7.05
CA TRP A 68 5.26 -2.83 -8.34
C TRP A 68 4.97 -4.32 -8.18
N GLY A 69 4.15 -4.86 -9.10
CA GLY A 69 3.86 -6.29 -9.12
C GLY A 69 5.06 -7.11 -9.58
N THR A 70 5.30 -8.23 -8.91
CA THR A 70 6.40 -9.14 -9.24
C THR A 70 5.93 -10.39 -9.97
N ALA A 71 4.63 -10.59 -10.11
CA ALA A 71 4.02 -11.70 -10.84
C ALA A 71 2.68 -11.25 -11.42
N ASP A 72 2.13 -12.01 -12.34
CA ASP A 72 0.81 -11.76 -12.89
C ASP A 72 -0.24 -11.83 -11.78
N LEU A 73 -1.27 -10.99 -11.88
CA LEU A 73 -2.39 -11.01 -10.96
C LEU A 73 -3.15 -12.34 -11.10
N ILE A 74 -3.60 -12.85 -9.96
CA ILE A 74 -4.40 -14.07 -9.89
C ILE A 74 -5.79 -13.67 -9.45
N ALA A 75 -6.82 -14.14 -10.15
CA ALA A 75 -8.18 -13.76 -9.80
C ALA A 75 -9.13 -14.95 -9.86
N GLU A 76 -10.07 -14.95 -8.93
CA GLU A 76 -11.17 -15.91 -8.86
C GLU A 76 -12.36 -15.24 -8.19
N GLY A 77 -13.54 -15.33 -8.80
CA GLY A 77 -14.73 -14.64 -8.29
C GLY A 77 -14.49 -13.15 -8.20
N ASP A 78 -14.78 -12.57 -7.03
CA ASP A 78 -14.58 -11.15 -6.76
C ASP A 78 -13.18 -10.82 -6.27
N TYR A 79 -12.31 -11.81 -6.09
CA TYR A 79 -11.00 -11.62 -5.50
C TYR A 79 -9.89 -11.55 -6.54
N VAL A 80 -8.94 -10.65 -6.30
CA VAL A 80 -7.70 -10.52 -7.07
C VAL A 80 -6.54 -10.53 -6.09
N VAL A 81 -5.52 -11.32 -6.38
CA VAL A 81 -4.31 -11.44 -5.56
C VAL A 81 -3.12 -10.93 -6.35
N GLY A 82 -2.29 -10.10 -5.72
CA GLY A 82 -1.06 -9.60 -6.31
C GLY A 82 0.13 -9.75 -5.38
N GLN A 83 1.23 -10.24 -5.92
CA GLN A 83 2.52 -10.24 -5.25
C GLN A 83 3.29 -9.00 -5.68
N TRP A 84 3.97 -8.36 -4.75
CA TRP A 84 4.63 -7.08 -5.01
C TRP A 84 5.94 -6.91 -4.25
N GLU A 85 6.71 -5.95 -4.68
CA GLU A 85 7.92 -5.48 -4.04
C GLU A 85 7.96 -3.97 -4.13
N GLY A 86 8.66 -3.33 -3.22
CA GLY A 86 8.83 -1.90 -3.28
C GLY A 86 9.35 -1.30 -1.99
N GLY A 87 9.28 0.00 -1.89
CA GLY A 87 9.74 0.76 -0.75
C GLY A 87 9.99 2.21 -1.08
N GLY A 88 10.91 2.80 -0.35
CA GLY A 88 11.29 4.20 -0.53
C GLY A 88 12.36 4.63 0.45
N THR A 89 12.77 5.89 0.31
CA THR A 89 13.80 6.51 1.16
C THR A 89 13.14 7.58 2.03
N HIS A 90 13.42 7.53 3.33
CA HIS A 90 12.86 8.48 4.29
C HIS A 90 13.62 9.82 4.25
N THR A 91 13.30 10.62 3.26
CA THR A 91 13.89 11.96 3.07
C THR A 91 12.90 13.10 3.39
N GLY A 92 11.67 12.75 3.72
CA GLY A 92 10.61 13.73 3.98
C GLY A 92 10.26 13.87 5.45
N ASP A 93 8.98 14.02 5.72
CA ASP A 93 8.45 14.35 7.04
C ASP A 93 8.71 13.26 8.08
N ALA A 94 8.70 13.66 9.36
CA ALA A 94 8.66 12.73 10.48
C ALA A 94 7.48 11.76 10.31
N PHE A 95 7.66 10.52 10.74
CA PHE A 95 6.65 9.48 10.51
C PHE A 95 6.48 8.60 11.75
N ASP A 96 5.26 8.49 12.23
CA ASP A 96 4.91 7.73 13.43
C ASP A 96 3.84 6.65 13.19
N ASP A 97 3.41 6.46 11.95
CA ASP A 97 2.36 5.49 11.60
C ASP A 97 2.94 4.09 11.40
N MET A 98 3.57 3.58 12.47
CA MET A 98 4.19 2.27 12.53
C MET A 98 3.76 1.55 13.79
N PRO A 99 3.81 0.19 13.84
CA PRO A 99 3.42 -0.56 15.04
C PRO A 99 4.33 -0.29 16.23
N VAL A 100 5.58 0.06 16.01
CA VAL A 100 6.54 0.43 17.07
C VAL A 100 7.41 1.59 16.59
N GLY A 101 7.68 2.52 17.50
CA GLY A 101 8.63 3.61 17.28
C GLY A 101 8.14 4.67 16.32
N SER A 102 9.02 5.61 16.06
CA SER A 102 8.77 6.73 15.15
C SER A 102 10.07 7.16 14.49
N LEU A 103 9.96 7.84 13.37
CA LEU A 103 11.09 8.40 12.62
C LEU A 103 11.04 9.91 12.73
N SER A 104 12.17 10.54 13.14
CA SER A 104 12.31 11.98 13.00
C SER A 104 12.47 12.33 11.52
N ALA A 105 12.22 13.58 11.13
CA ALA A 105 12.25 13.98 9.73
C ALA A 105 13.61 13.67 9.07
N ASN A 106 13.56 13.24 7.82
CA ASN A 106 14.72 13.08 6.96
C ASN A 106 15.85 12.21 7.57
N THR A 107 15.52 10.98 7.95
CA THR A 107 16.54 10.05 8.45
C THR A 107 17.45 9.50 7.36
N GLY A 108 17.01 9.57 6.09
CA GLY A 108 17.73 9.00 4.96
C GLY A 108 17.72 7.49 4.91
N LYS A 109 17.00 6.83 5.81
CA LYS A 109 16.92 5.37 5.84
C LYS A 109 16.08 4.85 4.68
N VAL A 110 16.48 3.68 4.16
CA VAL A 110 15.83 3.05 3.01
C VAL A 110 15.08 1.81 3.46
N MET A 111 13.84 1.68 3.01
CA MET A 111 13.08 0.43 3.13
C MET A 111 12.89 -0.20 1.77
N ARG A 112 13.01 -1.52 1.71
CA ARG A 112 12.71 -2.32 0.54
C ARG A 112 12.18 -3.66 1.01
N PHE A 113 10.96 -4.01 0.60
CA PHE A 113 10.31 -5.21 1.11
C PHE A 113 9.29 -5.77 0.13
N THR A 114 8.78 -6.93 0.44
CA THR A 114 7.83 -7.66 -0.39
C THR A 114 6.53 -7.91 0.37
N GLY A 115 5.51 -8.26 -0.35
CA GLY A 115 4.24 -8.66 0.22
C GLY A 115 3.29 -9.27 -0.79
N THR A 116 2.15 -9.69 -0.27
CA THR A 116 1.04 -10.22 -1.06
C THR A 116 -0.24 -9.58 -0.57
N THR A 117 -1.04 -9.07 -1.49
CA THR A 117 -2.30 -8.40 -1.17
C THR A 117 -3.46 -9.13 -1.82
N VAL A 118 -4.52 -9.32 -1.06
CA VAL A 118 -5.80 -9.83 -1.55
C VAL A 118 -6.77 -8.65 -1.62
N LEU A 119 -7.33 -8.41 -2.81
CA LEU A 119 -8.30 -7.35 -3.02
C LEU A 119 -9.64 -7.96 -3.41
N LYS A 120 -10.72 -7.39 -2.88
CA LYS A 120 -12.07 -7.75 -3.29
C LYS A 120 -12.62 -6.63 -4.15
N VAL A 121 -13.12 -6.98 -5.33
CA VAL A 121 -13.67 -6.03 -6.30
C VAL A 121 -15.14 -6.34 -6.52
N GLU A 122 -16.00 -5.36 -6.26
CA GLU A 122 -17.45 -5.48 -6.46
C GLU A 122 -17.93 -4.32 -7.30
N ASN A 123 -18.59 -4.61 -8.42
CA ASN A 123 -19.13 -3.58 -9.33
C ASN A 123 -18.06 -2.56 -9.76
N GLY A 124 -16.84 -3.02 -10.04
CA GLY A 124 -15.76 -2.16 -10.50
C GLY A 124 -15.06 -1.35 -9.42
N LEU A 125 -15.43 -1.57 -8.15
CA LEU A 125 -14.83 -0.84 -7.02
C LEU A 125 -14.15 -1.82 -6.06
N ILE A 126 -12.99 -1.41 -5.54
CA ILE A 126 -12.26 -2.18 -4.54
C ILE A 126 -12.93 -1.96 -3.18
N THR A 127 -13.52 -3.02 -2.64
CA THR A 127 -14.21 -2.99 -1.34
C THR A 127 -13.29 -3.39 -0.20
N GLU A 128 -12.27 -4.20 -0.48
CA GLU A 128 -11.29 -4.64 0.52
C GLU A 128 -9.90 -4.70 -0.11
N GLU A 129 -8.92 -4.23 0.64
CA GLU A 129 -7.51 -4.40 0.34
C GLU A 129 -6.82 -4.88 1.61
N ILE A 130 -6.43 -6.15 1.63
CA ILE A 130 -5.84 -6.78 2.81
C ILE A 130 -4.53 -7.42 2.41
N GLY A 131 -3.43 -6.91 2.96
CA GLY A 131 -2.10 -7.36 2.60
C GLY A 131 -1.34 -7.92 3.78
N LEU A 132 -0.49 -8.90 3.48
CA LEU A 132 0.57 -9.35 4.37
C LEU A 132 1.89 -8.92 3.77
N ASP A 133 2.62 -8.12 4.51
CA ASP A 133 3.92 -7.61 4.09
C ASP A 133 5.02 -8.09 5.04
N ASP A 134 6.26 -7.98 4.59
CA ASP A 134 7.42 -8.30 5.41
C ASP A 134 7.77 -7.13 6.34
N GLY A 135 6.89 -6.90 7.31
CA GLY A 135 7.00 -5.77 8.24
C GLY A 135 8.24 -5.82 9.12
N VAL A 136 8.70 -7.01 9.47
CA VAL A 136 9.92 -7.17 10.30
C VAL A 136 11.13 -6.60 9.55
N THR A 137 11.25 -6.91 8.25
CA THR A 137 12.35 -6.36 7.44
C THR A 137 12.29 -4.83 7.40
N VAL A 138 11.10 -4.25 7.21
CA VAL A 138 10.94 -2.79 7.22
C VAL A 138 11.36 -2.18 8.53
N LEU A 139 10.88 -2.72 9.65
CA LEU A 139 11.20 -2.20 10.97
C LEU A 139 12.70 -2.26 11.28
N ARG A 140 13.38 -3.32 10.83
CA ARG A 140 14.84 -3.42 10.93
C ARG A 140 15.56 -2.39 10.07
N GLN A 141 15.15 -2.26 8.82
CA GLN A 141 15.76 -1.31 7.88
C GLN A 141 15.64 0.12 8.36
N LEU A 142 14.50 0.45 8.97
CA LEU A 142 14.25 1.80 9.51
C LEU A 142 14.82 1.99 10.92
N GLY A 143 15.44 0.95 11.50
CA GLY A 143 16.06 1.02 12.83
C GLY A 143 15.06 1.10 13.98
N LEU A 144 13.82 0.68 13.76
CA LEU A 144 12.76 0.74 14.77
C LEU A 144 12.74 -0.49 15.67
N ILE A 145 13.39 -1.59 15.25
CA ILE A 145 13.63 -2.76 16.07
C ILE A 145 15.08 -3.21 15.86
N SER A 146 15.62 -3.94 16.84
CA SER A 146 16.98 -4.47 16.75
C SER A 146 17.07 -5.52 15.66
N GLY A 147 18.07 -5.40 14.79
CA GLY A 147 18.38 -6.41 13.80
C GLY A 147 19.14 -7.57 14.43
N ALA A 148 18.72 -8.79 14.16
CA ALA A 148 19.48 -9.97 14.52
C ALA A 148 20.13 -10.55 13.29
#